data_10f5ec7ff04d2e40ba20dde362662a7c
#
_entry.id   10f5ec7ff04d2e40ba20dde362662a7c
#
_cell.length_a   1.000
_cell.length_b   1.000
_cell.length_c   1.000
_cell.angle_alpha   90.00
_cell.angle_beta   90.00
_cell.angle_gamma   90.00
#
_symmetry.space_group_name_H-M   'P 1'
#
loop_
_entity.id
_entity.type
_entity.pdbx_description
1 polymer ?
#
loop_
_entity_poly.entity_id
_entity_poly.type
_entity_poly.pdbx_seq_one_letter_code
_entity_poly.pdbx_strand_id
1 'polypeptide(L)'
;DLLDTLEEWAFDPNNEMLYIYADERYLPTSTNVRIRVLHRMLNIQYAANLEFRNIYFFGGSIELRGINVLVEDCNFEYLHDITLPAFRDHGPLCAGLFGWQVDFINCVFSHIPFVYSLKIKGHFSLVENALLTNMDWYANPGGGAPALGNVCRYMTVENSKIGGVGGSKLMEYCRIEDYIDPCDCSGINRGAHGAVRSMTRYNWVINGPGANGMRFDGGRTGAGNRRGVVHNIVTIGNNRGMKLKGDYHKVYHVAAYDNRRWDVQLFDGKYAEPGELN
;
A
#
# COMPACT_ATOMS: atom_id res chain seq x y z
N ASP A 1 28.63 10.31 17.53
CA ASP A 1 27.48 9.95 18.38
C ASP A 1 26.32 9.58 17.47
N LEU A 2 26.24 8.29 17.16
CA LEU A 2 25.24 7.76 16.21
C LEU A 2 24.12 6.96 16.91
N LEU A 3 24.25 6.75 18.21
CA LEU A 3 23.26 6.00 19.00
C LEU A 3 22.94 6.82 20.25
N ASP A 4 21.94 7.67 20.18
CA ASP A 4 21.50 8.56 21.26
C ASP A 4 20.03 8.35 21.67
N THR A 5 19.31 7.54 20.90
CA THR A 5 17.91 7.22 21.15
C THR A 5 17.72 5.70 21.28
N LEU A 6 16.88 5.27 22.21
CA LEU A 6 16.54 3.86 22.40
C LEU A 6 16.05 3.24 21.09
N GLU A 7 16.46 1.99 20.85
CA GLU A 7 16.15 1.19 19.66
C GLU A 7 16.92 1.61 18.39
N GLU A 8 17.82 2.58 18.50
CA GLU A 8 18.75 2.86 17.41
C GLU A 8 19.78 1.77 17.26
N TRP A 9 20.24 1.57 16.05
CA TRP A 9 21.30 0.63 15.74
C TRP A 9 22.26 1.16 14.68
N ALA A 10 23.48 0.74 14.71
CA ALA A 10 24.50 1.03 13.72
C ALA A 10 25.34 -0.21 13.41
N PHE A 11 25.70 -0.40 12.17
CA PHE A 11 26.61 -1.47 11.75
C PHE A 11 27.95 -0.87 11.33
N ASP A 12 29.03 -1.35 11.93
CA ASP A 12 30.39 -1.00 11.53
C ASP A 12 30.93 -2.08 10.59
N PRO A 13 31.07 -1.79 9.29
CA PRO A 13 31.56 -2.77 8.32
C PRO A 13 33.04 -3.12 8.45
N ASN A 14 33.84 -2.33 9.21
CA ASN A 14 35.27 -2.60 9.36
C ASN A 14 35.55 -3.71 10.39
N ASN A 15 34.75 -3.80 11.41
CA ASN A 15 34.87 -4.83 12.45
C ASN A 15 33.71 -5.83 12.44
N GLU A 16 32.77 -5.68 11.50
CA GLU A 16 31.56 -6.51 11.38
C GLU A 16 30.68 -6.53 12.63
N MET A 17 30.66 -5.44 13.37
CA MET A 17 29.92 -5.32 14.62
C MET A 17 28.61 -4.56 14.42
N LEU A 18 27.55 -5.12 14.99
CA LEU A 18 26.25 -4.46 15.13
C LEU A 18 26.12 -3.87 16.54
N TYR A 19 25.95 -2.57 16.61
CA TYR A 19 25.69 -1.83 17.85
C TYR A 19 24.20 -1.55 17.94
N ILE A 20 23.63 -1.80 19.10
CA ILE A 20 22.21 -1.53 19.39
C ILE A 20 22.14 -0.75 20.69
N TYR A 21 21.48 0.39 20.67
CA TYR A 21 21.15 1.13 21.88
C TYR A 21 19.83 0.61 22.46
N ALA A 22 19.92 -0.32 23.38
CA ALA A 22 18.76 -1.00 23.95
C ALA A 22 18.52 -0.60 25.41
N ASP A 23 17.26 -0.63 25.83
CA ASP A 23 16.88 -0.53 27.24
C ASP A 23 17.45 -1.74 27.99
N GLU A 24 17.98 -1.53 29.19
CA GLU A 24 18.55 -2.59 30.03
C GLU A 24 17.58 -3.76 30.28
N ARG A 25 16.27 -3.49 30.21
CA ARG A 25 15.21 -4.50 30.36
C ARG A 25 15.03 -5.39 29.14
N TYR A 26 15.55 -4.97 27.99
CA TYR A 26 15.35 -5.64 26.70
C TYR A 26 16.69 -5.87 25.99
N LEU A 27 17.68 -6.33 26.74
CA LEU A 27 18.98 -6.61 26.15
C LEU A 27 18.88 -7.61 24.98
N PRO A 28 19.57 -7.34 23.89
CA PRO A 28 19.59 -8.24 22.75
C PRO A 28 20.05 -9.64 23.13
N THR A 29 19.28 -10.62 22.73
CA THR A 29 19.61 -12.04 22.91
C THR A 29 19.39 -12.79 21.60
N SER A 30 19.90 -14.00 21.49
CA SER A 30 19.67 -14.86 20.33
C SER A 30 18.19 -15.18 20.07
N THR A 31 17.32 -14.93 21.04
CA THR A 31 15.88 -15.23 20.93
C THR A 31 15.05 -14.01 20.55
N ASN A 32 15.52 -12.79 20.80
CA ASN A 32 14.76 -11.57 20.56
C ASN A 32 15.34 -10.68 19.44
N VAL A 33 16.52 -11.02 18.91
CA VAL A 33 17.13 -10.32 17.77
C VAL A 33 17.12 -11.21 16.55
N ARG A 34 16.61 -10.67 15.45
CA ARG A 34 16.64 -11.33 14.14
C ARG A 34 17.35 -10.42 13.13
N ILE A 35 18.35 -10.95 12.47
CA ILE A 35 19.11 -10.24 11.45
C ILE A 35 18.82 -10.86 10.10
N ARG A 36 18.44 -10.01 9.16
CA ARG A 36 18.26 -10.44 7.78
C ARG A 36 19.59 -10.62 7.09
N VAL A 37 19.86 -11.82 6.63
CA VAL A 37 21.10 -12.15 5.90
C VAL A 37 20.87 -12.39 4.41
N LEU A 38 19.63 -12.69 4.00
CA LEU A 38 19.29 -12.91 2.60
C LEU A 38 18.57 -11.69 2.00
N HIS A 39 19.05 -11.22 0.88
CA HIS A 39 18.41 -10.12 0.16
C HIS A 39 17.05 -10.53 -0.41
N ARG A 40 16.98 -11.71 -1.03
CA ARG A 40 15.75 -12.31 -1.54
C ARG A 40 15.46 -13.60 -0.80
N MET A 41 14.28 -13.67 -0.19
CA MET A 41 13.78 -14.86 0.47
C MET A 41 13.24 -15.88 -0.54
N LEU A 42 12.55 -15.38 -1.55
CA LEU A 42 11.92 -16.19 -2.57
C LEU A 42 12.05 -15.48 -3.92
N ASN A 43 12.55 -16.20 -4.91
CA ASN A 43 12.66 -15.73 -6.28
C ASN A 43 12.13 -16.78 -7.23
N ILE A 44 10.92 -16.58 -7.71
CA ILE A 44 10.26 -17.48 -8.67
C ILE A 44 10.06 -16.73 -9.97
N GLN A 45 10.62 -17.28 -11.02
CA GLN A 45 10.50 -16.72 -12.37
C GLN A 45 9.95 -17.80 -13.32
N TYR A 46 8.92 -17.41 -14.08
CA TYR A 46 8.33 -18.23 -15.15
C TYR A 46 7.79 -19.60 -14.71
N ALA A 47 7.38 -19.72 -13.45
CA ALA A 47 6.74 -20.94 -12.96
C ALA A 47 5.21 -20.89 -13.13
N ALA A 48 4.58 -22.04 -13.19
CA ALA A 48 3.13 -22.17 -13.29
C ALA A 48 2.59 -23.17 -12.29
N ASN A 49 1.32 -22.98 -11.89
CA ASN A 49 0.58 -23.90 -11.02
C ASN A 49 1.29 -24.13 -9.67
N LEU A 50 1.63 -23.03 -9.00
CA LEU A 50 2.27 -23.06 -7.68
C LEU A 50 1.25 -22.72 -6.59
N GLU A 51 1.37 -23.40 -5.47
CA GLU A 51 0.60 -23.11 -4.26
C GLU A 51 1.54 -22.92 -3.07
N PHE A 52 1.34 -21.83 -2.35
CA PHE A 52 1.99 -21.53 -1.09
C PHE A 52 0.90 -21.44 -0.02
N ARG A 53 0.94 -22.30 0.97
CA ARG A 53 -0.07 -22.33 2.03
C ARG A 53 0.56 -22.38 3.42
N ASN A 54 -0.02 -21.62 4.35
CA ASN A 54 0.38 -21.63 5.76
C ASN A 54 1.89 -21.33 5.98
N ILE A 55 2.45 -20.39 5.21
CA ILE A 55 3.86 -20.04 5.31
C ILE A 55 4.00 -18.67 5.98
N TYR A 56 4.95 -18.58 6.90
CA TYR A 56 5.37 -17.33 7.50
C TYR A 56 6.67 -16.85 6.85
N PHE A 57 6.58 -15.75 6.11
CA PHE A 57 7.70 -15.08 5.46
C PHE A 57 8.15 -13.89 6.32
N PHE A 58 9.38 -13.94 6.79
CA PHE A 58 9.93 -12.92 7.67
C PHE A 58 11.18 -12.27 7.09
N GLY A 59 11.15 -10.95 6.92
CA GLY A 59 12.27 -10.18 6.36
C GLY A 59 12.52 -10.48 4.89
N GLY A 60 13.45 -9.80 4.26
CA GLY A 60 13.82 -10.03 2.88
C GLY A 60 12.77 -9.60 1.85
N SER A 61 13.01 -9.93 0.59
CA SER A 61 12.09 -9.65 -0.52
C SER A 61 11.58 -10.92 -1.18
N ILE A 62 10.42 -10.80 -1.80
CA ILE A 62 9.77 -11.89 -2.54
C ILE A 62 9.52 -11.41 -3.96
N GLU A 63 9.93 -12.18 -4.93
CA GLU A 63 9.63 -11.99 -6.33
C GLU A 63 8.91 -13.22 -6.87
N LEU A 64 7.61 -13.08 -7.16
CA LEU A 64 6.79 -14.13 -7.77
C LEU A 64 6.39 -13.69 -9.18
N ARG A 65 6.97 -14.34 -10.17
CA ARG A 65 6.58 -14.21 -11.58
C ARG A 65 6.04 -15.55 -12.06
N GLY A 66 4.74 -15.70 -12.08
CA GLY A 66 4.14 -16.99 -12.40
C GLY A 66 2.76 -16.87 -13.02
N ILE A 67 2.32 -17.98 -13.55
CA ILE A 67 0.97 -18.17 -14.09
C ILE A 67 0.24 -19.13 -13.16
N ASN A 68 -0.96 -18.75 -12.72
CA ASN A 68 -1.77 -19.57 -11.82
C ASN A 68 -1.02 -19.89 -10.51
N VAL A 69 -0.68 -18.85 -9.76
CA VAL A 69 -0.04 -18.95 -8.45
C VAL A 69 -1.05 -18.62 -7.38
N LEU A 70 -1.22 -19.50 -6.43
CA LEU A 70 -2.04 -19.31 -5.24
C LEU A 70 -1.16 -19.11 -4.02
N VAL A 71 -1.43 -18.07 -3.25
CA VAL A 71 -0.84 -17.79 -1.95
C VAL A 71 -1.97 -17.67 -0.94
N GLU A 72 -2.06 -18.64 -0.04
CA GLU A 72 -3.19 -18.75 0.87
C GLU A 72 -2.74 -18.96 2.31
N ASP A 73 -3.43 -18.29 3.25
CA ASP A 73 -3.16 -18.38 4.69
C ASP A 73 -1.70 -18.08 5.06
N CYS A 74 -1.08 -17.13 4.35
CA CYS A 74 0.32 -16.79 4.52
C CYS A 74 0.49 -15.45 5.26
N ASN A 75 1.54 -15.37 6.06
CA ASN A 75 1.93 -14.15 6.75
C ASN A 75 3.22 -13.58 6.16
N PHE A 76 3.24 -12.27 5.92
CA PHE A 76 4.36 -11.53 5.38
C PHE A 76 4.71 -10.40 6.33
N GLU A 77 5.87 -10.49 6.95
CA GLU A 77 6.28 -9.52 7.95
C GLU A 77 7.69 -8.99 7.68
N TYR A 78 7.87 -7.67 7.85
CA TYR A 78 9.12 -6.96 7.60
C TYR A 78 9.69 -7.18 6.19
N LEU A 79 8.83 -7.33 5.19
CA LEU A 79 9.32 -7.43 3.81
C LEU A 79 9.96 -6.12 3.39
N HIS A 80 11.21 -6.18 3.01
CA HIS A 80 11.95 -5.01 2.56
C HIS A 80 13.10 -5.39 1.64
N ASP A 81 13.40 -4.52 0.70
CA ASP A 81 14.63 -4.52 -0.04
C ASP A 81 15.55 -3.41 0.46
N ILE A 82 16.82 -3.72 0.75
CA ILE A 82 17.79 -2.79 1.35
C ILE A 82 18.25 -1.71 0.37
N THR A 83 18.01 -1.85 -0.91
CA THR A 83 18.46 -0.85 -1.87
C THR A 83 17.69 0.43 -1.73
N LEU A 84 18.12 1.20 -0.81
CA LEU A 84 17.98 2.61 -0.49
C LEU A 84 16.83 3.46 -1.06
N PRO A 85 16.38 4.43 -0.28
CA PRO A 85 15.19 5.26 -0.51
C PRO A 85 15.27 6.23 -1.69
N ALA A 86 16.35 6.25 -2.44
CA ALA A 86 16.62 7.32 -3.42
C ALA A 86 15.92 7.16 -4.78
N PHE A 87 15.26 6.04 -5.05
CA PHE A 87 14.88 5.76 -6.44
C PHE A 87 13.39 5.51 -6.64
N ARG A 88 12.72 6.56 -7.03
CA ARG A 88 11.30 6.56 -7.44
C ARG A 88 10.98 5.59 -8.57
N ASP A 89 11.94 5.19 -9.39
CA ASP A 89 11.67 4.50 -10.65
C ASP A 89 12.17 3.04 -10.73
N HIS A 90 13.10 2.62 -9.89
CA HIS A 90 13.75 1.31 -10.01
C HIS A 90 14.05 0.63 -8.67
N GLY A 91 13.38 1.02 -7.58
CA GLY A 91 13.56 0.31 -6.33
C GLY A 91 13.24 -1.17 -6.52
N PRO A 92 14.13 -2.09 -6.14
CA PRO A 92 13.80 -3.50 -6.20
C PRO A 92 12.58 -3.73 -5.33
N LEU A 93 11.65 -4.37 -5.92
CA LEU A 93 10.32 -4.61 -5.40
C LEU A 93 10.41 -5.52 -4.18
N CYS A 94 10.08 -5.02 -3.03
CA CYS A 94 10.11 -5.79 -1.79
C CYS A 94 9.10 -6.96 -1.81
N ALA A 95 8.07 -6.85 -2.60
CA ALA A 95 7.20 -7.92 -3.02
C ALA A 95 6.73 -7.61 -4.45
N GLY A 96 7.62 -7.75 -5.40
CA GLY A 96 7.29 -7.63 -6.82
C GLY A 96 6.62 -8.89 -7.29
N LEU A 97 5.32 -8.87 -7.31
CA LEU A 97 4.52 -9.99 -7.75
C LEU A 97 4.03 -9.68 -9.15
N PHE A 98 4.75 -10.18 -10.15
CA PHE A 98 4.38 -10.04 -11.55
C PHE A 98 3.95 -11.39 -12.08
N GLY A 99 2.72 -11.50 -12.49
CA GLY A 99 2.21 -12.70 -13.12
C GLY A 99 0.90 -12.44 -13.84
N TRP A 100 0.47 -13.38 -14.61
CA TRP A 100 -0.84 -13.30 -15.28
C TRP A 100 -1.97 -13.54 -14.28
N GLN A 101 -1.76 -14.44 -13.34
CA GLN A 101 -2.69 -14.71 -12.27
C GLN A 101 -1.89 -15.08 -11.02
N VAL A 102 -1.95 -14.23 -10.02
CA VAL A 102 -1.40 -14.49 -8.70
C VAL A 102 -2.46 -14.08 -7.68
N ASP A 103 -3.01 -15.03 -6.99
CA ASP A 103 -4.09 -14.84 -6.04
C ASP A 103 -3.54 -14.89 -4.62
N PHE A 104 -3.93 -13.92 -3.81
CA PHE A 104 -3.64 -13.83 -2.38
C PHE A 104 -4.94 -13.94 -1.61
N ILE A 105 -5.08 -14.98 -0.83
CA ILE A 105 -6.29 -15.27 -0.07
C ILE A 105 -5.93 -15.44 1.41
N ASN A 106 -6.66 -14.79 2.31
CA ASN A 106 -6.46 -14.87 3.76
C ASN A 106 -5.02 -14.51 4.21
N CYS A 107 -4.39 -13.57 3.55
CA CYS A 107 -3.00 -13.22 3.83
C CYS A 107 -2.89 -12.01 4.75
N VAL A 108 -1.85 -12.02 5.59
CA VAL A 108 -1.49 -10.89 6.44
C VAL A 108 -0.19 -10.28 5.96
N PHE A 109 -0.19 -8.95 5.76
CA PHE A 109 0.98 -8.14 5.45
C PHE A 109 1.20 -7.14 6.58
N SER A 110 2.32 -7.24 7.27
CA SER A 110 2.58 -6.37 8.42
C SER A 110 4.00 -5.81 8.43
N HIS A 111 4.16 -4.64 9.06
CA HIS A 111 5.45 -4.00 9.26
C HIS A 111 6.26 -3.81 7.96
N ILE A 112 5.59 -3.52 6.85
CA ILE A 112 6.26 -3.26 5.57
C ILE A 112 6.61 -1.77 5.51
N PRO A 113 7.91 -1.40 5.45
CA PRO A 113 8.36 -0.02 5.60
C PRO A 113 7.95 0.91 4.46
N PHE A 114 7.73 0.35 3.27
CA PHE A 114 7.33 1.12 2.09
C PHE A 114 6.12 0.52 1.40
N VAL A 115 5.05 1.27 1.32
CA VAL A 115 3.83 0.87 0.63
C VAL A 115 4.06 0.60 -0.87
N TYR A 116 4.94 1.35 -1.49
CA TYR A 116 5.32 1.09 -2.89
C TYR A 116 5.96 -0.28 -3.12
N SER A 117 6.40 -0.90 -2.05
CA SER A 117 7.05 -2.20 -2.10
C SER A 117 6.07 -3.35 -2.32
N LEU A 118 4.81 -3.15 -1.97
CA LEU A 118 3.79 -4.16 -2.16
C LEU A 118 3.07 -3.95 -3.49
N LYS A 119 3.49 -4.69 -4.50
CA LYS A 119 2.92 -4.61 -5.85
C LYS A 119 2.48 -5.99 -6.30
N ILE A 120 1.20 -6.24 -6.22
CA ILE A 120 0.57 -7.43 -6.81
C ILE A 120 0.04 -7.00 -8.18
N LYS A 121 0.79 -7.29 -9.22
CA LYS A 121 0.43 -6.93 -10.59
C LYS A 121 0.16 -8.19 -11.39
N GLY A 122 -1.07 -8.38 -11.78
CA GLY A 122 -1.46 -9.45 -12.67
C GLY A 122 -2.78 -9.10 -13.36
N HIS A 123 -2.94 -9.53 -14.60
CA HIS A 123 -4.14 -9.22 -15.36
C HIS A 123 -5.41 -9.82 -14.75
N PHE A 124 -5.27 -10.92 -14.02
CA PHE A 124 -6.38 -11.64 -13.40
C PHE A 124 -6.18 -11.88 -11.89
N SER A 125 -5.25 -11.16 -11.26
CA SER A 125 -4.92 -11.36 -9.85
C SER A 125 -6.03 -10.93 -8.92
N LEU A 126 -6.27 -11.73 -7.89
CA LEU A 126 -7.20 -11.51 -6.81
C LEU A 126 -6.43 -11.26 -5.51
N VAL A 127 -6.88 -10.28 -4.73
CA VAL A 127 -6.54 -10.14 -3.31
C VAL A 127 -7.83 -10.20 -2.52
N GLU A 128 -7.98 -11.22 -1.71
CA GLU A 128 -9.20 -11.48 -0.95
C GLU A 128 -8.90 -11.74 0.51
N ASN A 129 -9.72 -11.14 1.38
CA ASN A 129 -9.63 -11.31 2.82
C ASN A 129 -8.20 -11.11 3.37
N ALA A 130 -7.56 -10.03 2.93
CA ALA A 130 -6.21 -9.69 3.35
C ALA A 130 -6.22 -8.61 4.43
N LEU A 131 -5.32 -8.74 5.40
CA LEU A 131 -5.04 -7.72 6.39
C LEU A 131 -3.71 -7.04 6.06
N LEU A 132 -3.73 -5.72 5.92
CA LEU A 132 -2.54 -4.87 5.82
C LEU A 132 -2.47 -4.01 7.08
N THR A 133 -1.47 -4.22 7.91
CA THR A 133 -1.35 -3.50 9.18
C THR A 133 0.06 -3.01 9.45
N ASN A 134 0.19 -1.88 10.16
CA ASN A 134 1.48 -1.28 10.47
C ASN A 134 2.35 -1.05 9.23
N MET A 135 1.71 -0.58 8.16
CA MET A 135 2.36 -0.35 6.89
C MET A 135 3.05 1.02 6.88
N ASP A 136 4.17 1.08 6.15
CA ASP A 136 4.84 2.35 5.82
C ASP A 136 5.30 3.16 7.03
N TRP A 137 5.85 2.49 8.02
CA TRP A 137 6.38 3.13 9.22
C TRP A 137 7.62 4.02 8.92
N TYR A 138 8.27 3.82 7.81
CA TYR A 138 9.32 4.71 7.30
C TYR A 138 8.69 5.74 6.36
N ALA A 139 8.28 6.87 6.89
CA ALA A 139 7.57 7.91 6.16
C ALA A 139 8.34 8.39 4.93
N ASN A 140 7.89 8.01 3.75
CA ASN A 140 8.35 8.63 2.51
C ASN A 140 7.31 9.68 2.06
N PRO A 141 7.65 10.97 2.03
CA PRO A 141 6.71 12.01 1.66
C PRO A 141 6.21 11.98 0.20
N GLY A 142 6.52 10.95 -0.53
CA GLY A 142 6.14 10.80 -1.94
C GLY A 142 4.81 10.11 -2.22
N GLY A 143 4.11 9.69 -1.18
CA GLY A 143 2.74 9.19 -1.19
C GLY A 143 2.35 8.25 -2.32
N GLY A 144 2.29 6.96 -2.07
CA GLY A 144 1.71 5.99 -2.98
C GLY A 144 0.84 4.98 -2.26
N ALA A 145 0.00 4.32 -3.01
CA ALA A 145 -0.80 3.22 -2.50
C ALA A 145 -0.26 1.89 -3.04
N PRO A 146 -0.28 0.81 -2.27
CA PRO A 146 0.05 -0.50 -2.79
C PRO A 146 -0.85 -0.81 -3.99
N ALA A 147 -0.27 -1.35 -5.04
CA ALA A 147 -1.02 -1.81 -6.20
C ALA A 147 -1.42 -3.27 -5.99
N LEU A 148 -2.69 -3.50 -5.68
CA LEU A 148 -3.19 -4.80 -5.26
C LEU A 148 -4.12 -5.41 -6.32
N GLY A 149 -3.58 -6.28 -7.16
CA GLY A 149 -4.33 -7.13 -8.06
C GLY A 149 -5.26 -6.45 -9.06
N ASN A 150 -6.01 -7.22 -9.77
CA ASN A 150 -7.10 -6.76 -10.63
C ASN A 150 -8.41 -6.65 -9.85
N VAL A 151 -8.64 -7.58 -8.94
CA VAL A 151 -9.76 -7.59 -8.00
C VAL A 151 -9.21 -7.55 -6.58
N CYS A 152 -9.77 -6.68 -5.76
CA CYS A 152 -9.47 -6.54 -4.34
C CYS A 152 -10.79 -6.52 -3.56
N ARG A 153 -10.97 -7.47 -2.64
CA ARG A 153 -12.20 -7.57 -1.86
C ARG A 153 -11.99 -8.11 -0.44
N TYR A 154 -12.89 -7.71 0.47
CA TYR A 154 -12.88 -8.12 1.88
C TYR A 154 -11.56 -7.83 2.60
N MET A 155 -10.85 -6.79 2.17
CA MET A 155 -9.57 -6.43 2.74
C MET A 155 -9.73 -5.41 3.85
N THR A 156 -8.91 -5.54 4.88
CA THR A 156 -8.74 -4.52 5.92
C THR A 156 -7.35 -3.90 5.80
N VAL A 157 -7.29 -2.57 5.84
CA VAL A 157 -6.05 -1.81 5.99
C VAL A 157 -6.17 -0.95 7.22
N GLU A 158 -5.23 -1.08 8.13
CA GLU A 158 -5.22 -0.33 9.39
C GLU A 158 -3.82 0.09 9.80
N ASN A 159 -3.73 1.15 10.60
CA ASN A 159 -2.45 1.65 11.12
C ASN A 159 -1.39 1.88 10.03
N SER A 160 -1.80 2.43 8.89
CA SER A 160 -0.89 2.76 7.80
C SER A 160 -0.49 4.22 7.87
N LYS A 161 0.82 4.53 7.78
CA LYS A 161 1.26 5.93 7.77
C LYS A 161 1.01 6.63 6.44
N ILE A 162 1.01 5.91 5.35
CA ILE A 162 0.84 6.48 4.00
C ILE A 162 -0.21 5.69 3.23
N GLY A 163 -1.32 6.35 2.95
CA GLY A 163 -2.30 5.89 2.00
C GLY A 163 -2.86 4.47 2.21
N GLY A 164 -3.90 4.20 1.52
CA GLY A 164 -4.58 2.92 1.56
C GLY A 164 -4.23 2.05 0.36
N VAL A 165 -5.15 1.88 -0.54
CA VAL A 165 -5.08 0.90 -1.62
C VAL A 165 -5.31 1.53 -2.97
N GLY A 166 -4.61 1.06 -3.98
CA GLY A 166 -4.78 1.53 -5.35
C GLY A 166 -4.63 0.44 -6.42
N GLY A 167 -4.85 0.84 -7.66
CA GLY A 167 -4.48 0.03 -8.83
C GLY A 167 -5.48 -1.04 -9.29
N SER A 168 -6.39 -1.52 -8.46
CA SER A 168 -7.34 -2.58 -8.85
C SER A 168 -8.42 -2.09 -9.81
N LYS A 169 -8.94 -2.96 -10.67
CA LYS A 169 -10.12 -2.68 -11.51
C LYS A 169 -11.42 -2.76 -10.73
N LEU A 170 -11.53 -3.72 -9.83
CA LEU A 170 -12.63 -3.84 -8.89
C LEU A 170 -12.09 -3.79 -7.47
N MET A 171 -12.72 -2.96 -6.64
CA MET A 171 -12.47 -2.92 -5.20
C MET A 171 -13.79 -2.89 -4.47
N GLU A 172 -14.03 -3.87 -3.63
CA GLU A 172 -15.31 -4.00 -2.93
C GLU A 172 -15.18 -4.62 -1.54
N TYR A 173 -16.10 -4.23 -0.65
CA TYR A 173 -16.19 -4.74 0.71
C TYR A 173 -14.91 -4.58 1.53
N CYS A 174 -14.14 -3.52 1.26
CA CYS A 174 -12.90 -3.23 1.96
C CYS A 174 -13.12 -2.17 3.04
N ARG A 175 -12.33 -2.29 4.11
CA ARG A 175 -12.24 -1.31 5.19
C ARG A 175 -10.84 -0.76 5.26
N ILE A 176 -10.71 0.56 5.19
CA ILE A 176 -9.45 1.28 5.32
C ILE A 176 -9.60 2.27 6.45
N GLU A 177 -8.79 2.14 7.48
CA GLU A 177 -8.88 2.98 8.66
C GLU A 177 -7.52 3.34 9.26
N ASP A 178 -7.50 4.41 10.06
CA ASP A 178 -6.33 4.86 10.83
C ASP A 178 -5.06 5.03 9.98
N TYR A 179 -5.19 5.78 8.88
CA TYR A 179 -4.06 6.15 8.04
C TYR A 179 -3.75 7.64 8.18
N ILE A 180 -2.47 7.99 8.39
CA ILE A 180 -2.08 9.29 9.00
C ILE A 180 -1.27 10.19 8.07
N ASP A 181 -1.23 10.03 6.80
CA ASP A 181 -0.33 10.86 6.00
C ASP A 181 -0.82 12.30 5.80
N PRO A 182 -0.01 13.31 6.14
CA PRO A 182 -0.28 14.70 5.81
C PRO A 182 -0.03 15.06 4.34
N CYS A 183 0.48 14.14 3.52
CA CYS A 183 0.74 14.43 2.11
C CYS A 183 -0.46 14.12 1.20
N ASP A 184 -0.21 14.11 -0.10
CA ASP A 184 -1.20 13.93 -1.16
C ASP A 184 -1.70 12.47 -1.28
N CYS A 185 -2.04 11.86 -0.14
CA CYS A 185 -2.47 10.47 -0.05
C CYS A 185 -3.98 10.30 0.07
N SER A 186 -4.42 9.07 0.01
CA SER A 186 -5.83 8.71 0.16
C SER A 186 -6.01 7.27 0.59
N GLY A 187 -7.05 6.98 1.36
CA GLY A 187 -7.41 5.63 1.73
C GLY A 187 -7.63 4.74 0.50
N ILE A 188 -8.37 5.24 -0.48
CA ILE A 188 -8.50 4.59 -1.79
C ILE A 188 -7.96 5.54 -2.86
N ASN A 189 -6.87 5.12 -3.52
CA ASN A 189 -6.25 5.89 -4.59
C ASN A 189 -6.50 5.24 -5.96
N ARG A 190 -7.18 5.96 -6.81
CA ARG A 190 -7.35 5.62 -8.22
C ARG A 190 -6.48 6.57 -9.05
N GLY A 191 -5.20 6.23 -9.16
CA GLY A 191 -4.25 6.98 -9.98
C GLY A 191 -4.65 7.04 -11.46
N ALA A 192 -3.97 7.88 -12.23
CA ALA A 192 -4.33 8.28 -13.59
C ALA A 192 -4.72 7.14 -14.55
N HIS A 193 -4.11 5.98 -14.42
CA HIS A 193 -4.42 4.81 -15.27
C HIS A 193 -5.34 3.79 -14.59
N GLY A 194 -5.43 3.80 -13.27
CA GLY A 194 -6.23 2.86 -12.49
C GLY A 194 -7.73 3.12 -12.52
N ALA A 195 -8.13 4.37 -12.73
CA ALA A 195 -9.53 4.75 -12.69
C ALA A 195 -10.33 4.44 -13.97
N VAL A 196 -9.64 4.20 -15.09
CA VAL A 196 -10.33 3.95 -16.36
C VAL A 196 -11.17 2.68 -16.26
N ARG A 197 -12.48 2.85 -16.31
CA ARG A 197 -13.47 1.75 -16.17
C ARG A 197 -13.30 0.91 -14.91
N SER A 198 -12.76 1.50 -13.84
CA SER A 198 -12.68 0.84 -12.54
C SER A 198 -14.00 0.97 -11.79
N MET A 199 -14.26 0.02 -10.91
CA MET A 199 -15.38 0.03 -10.00
C MET A 199 -14.90 -0.03 -8.56
N THR A 200 -15.44 0.85 -7.72
CA THR A 200 -15.14 0.92 -6.29
C THR A 200 -16.47 0.99 -5.56
N ARG A 201 -16.78 -0.03 -4.77
CA ARG A 201 -18.11 -0.13 -4.13
C ARG A 201 -18.07 -0.85 -2.79
N TYR A 202 -19.04 -0.53 -1.93
CA TYR A 202 -19.22 -1.15 -0.61
C TYR A 202 -18.00 -1.06 0.28
N ASN A 203 -17.28 0.07 0.22
CA ASN A 203 -16.07 0.27 1.01
C ASN A 203 -16.27 1.30 2.12
N TRP A 204 -15.52 1.15 3.19
CA TRP A 204 -15.45 2.08 4.30
C TRP A 204 -14.04 2.68 4.37
N VAL A 205 -13.97 4.01 4.43
CA VAL A 205 -12.70 4.75 4.51
C VAL A 205 -12.80 5.73 5.66
N ILE A 206 -12.11 5.41 6.74
CA ILE A 206 -12.37 6.03 8.03
C ILE A 206 -11.06 6.56 8.63
N ASN A 207 -11.16 7.72 9.30
CA ASN A 207 -10.12 8.26 10.16
C ASN A 207 -8.76 8.46 9.46
N GLY A 208 -8.78 9.13 8.31
CA GLY A 208 -7.59 9.60 7.60
C GLY A 208 -7.38 11.10 7.72
N PRO A 209 -7.03 11.64 8.91
CA PRO A 209 -7.12 13.07 9.21
C PRO A 209 -6.18 13.95 8.39
N GLY A 210 -5.12 13.41 7.84
CA GLY A 210 -4.18 14.10 6.95
C GLY A 210 -4.44 13.90 5.45
N ALA A 211 -5.22 12.89 5.08
CA ALA A 211 -5.35 12.39 3.72
C ALA A 211 -6.78 12.46 3.17
N ASN A 212 -6.95 12.14 1.90
CA ASN A 212 -8.29 12.01 1.33
C ASN A 212 -8.88 10.62 1.63
N GLY A 213 -10.17 10.50 1.82
CA GLY A 213 -10.83 9.22 1.94
C GLY A 213 -10.72 8.43 0.64
N MET A 214 -11.34 8.92 -0.41
CA MET A 214 -11.21 8.36 -1.74
C MET A 214 -10.76 9.43 -2.74
N ARG A 215 -9.91 9.03 -3.69
CA ARG A 215 -9.41 9.93 -4.72
C ARG A 215 -9.40 9.29 -6.10
N PHE A 216 -9.98 9.98 -7.07
CA PHE A 216 -9.63 9.83 -8.48
C PHE A 216 -8.56 10.86 -8.81
N ASP A 217 -7.40 10.42 -9.21
CA ASP A 217 -6.28 11.29 -9.55
C ASP A 217 -6.05 11.34 -11.04
N GLY A 218 -6.39 12.45 -11.66
CA GLY A 218 -6.19 12.72 -13.08
C GLY A 218 -4.91 13.49 -13.29
N GLY A 219 -4.08 13.07 -14.24
CA GLY A 219 -2.95 13.87 -14.70
C GLY A 219 -3.44 15.20 -15.34
N ARG A 220 -2.52 16.18 -15.43
CA ARG A 220 -2.76 17.53 -16.02
C ARG A 220 -3.42 17.52 -17.39
N THR A 221 -3.40 16.43 -18.11
CA THR A 221 -3.91 16.33 -19.48
C THR A 221 -5.33 15.78 -19.59
N GLY A 222 -6.01 15.54 -18.47
CA GLY A 222 -7.39 15.02 -18.47
C GLY A 222 -7.57 13.63 -19.09
N ALA A 223 -6.52 13.04 -19.65
CA ALA A 223 -6.61 11.79 -20.39
C ALA A 223 -6.63 10.54 -19.50
N GLY A 224 -6.23 10.67 -18.23
CA GLY A 224 -5.95 9.53 -17.37
C GLY A 224 -7.14 8.96 -16.61
N ASN A 225 -8.05 9.80 -16.15
CA ASN A 225 -9.14 9.38 -15.28
C ASN A 225 -10.49 9.59 -15.96
N ARG A 226 -11.05 8.52 -16.50
CA ARG A 226 -12.35 8.57 -17.15
C ARG A 226 -13.19 7.34 -16.81
N ARG A 227 -14.49 7.57 -16.62
CA ARG A 227 -15.50 6.52 -16.51
C ARG A 227 -15.30 5.56 -15.32
N GLY A 228 -14.70 6.04 -14.23
CA GLY A 228 -14.72 5.29 -12.99
C GLY A 228 -16.11 5.26 -12.37
N VAL A 229 -16.47 4.16 -11.74
CA VAL A 229 -17.74 3.99 -11.05
C VAL A 229 -17.50 3.86 -9.56
N VAL A 230 -18.19 4.67 -8.77
CA VAL A 230 -18.11 4.66 -7.30
C VAL A 230 -19.53 4.62 -6.74
N HIS A 231 -19.80 3.65 -5.91
CA HIS A 231 -21.09 3.62 -5.22
C HIS A 231 -21.05 2.84 -3.89
N ASN A 232 -21.99 3.15 -3.01
CA ASN A 232 -22.10 2.52 -1.70
C ASN A 232 -20.79 2.62 -0.91
N ILE A 233 -20.22 3.83 -0.86
CA ILE A 233 -18.99 4.11 -0.11
C ILE A 233 -19.32 5.02 1.06
N VAL A 234 -18.64 4.77 2.17
CA VAL A 234 -18.66 5.62 3.35
C VAL A 234 -17.27 6.22 3.56
N THR A 235 -17.18 7.54 3.72
CA THR A 235 -15.94 8.25 4.05
C THR A 235 -16.15 9.17 5.25
N ILE A 236 -15.45 8.91 6.36
CA ILE A 236 -15.66 9.59 7.63
C ILE A 236 -14.32 9.98 8.25
N GLY A 237 -14.23 11.18 8.84
CA GLY A 237 -13.09 11.59 9.64
C GLY A 237 -11.80 11.81 8.87
N ASN A 238 -11.88 11.98 7.55
CA ASN A 238 -10.73 12.22 6.70
C ASN A 238 -10.45 13.74 6.56
N ASN A 239 -9.34 14.12 5.94
CA ASN A 239 -9.13 15.51 5.59
C ASN A 239 -10.13 15.97 4.51
N ARG A 240 -10.31 15.15 3.48
CA ARG A 240 -11.39 15.29 2.48
C ARG A 240 -12.04 13.92 2.31
N GLY A 241 -13.35 13.84 2.30
CA GLY A 241 -14.05 12.58 2.10
C GLY A 241 -13.77 11.98 0.73
N MET A 242 -14.11 12.71 -0.31
CA MET A 242 -13.87 12.31 -1.70
C MET A 242 -13.22 13.43 -2.50
N LYS A 243 -12.18 13.12 -3.26
CA LYS A 243 -11.52 14.03 -4.21
C LYS A 243 -11.62 13.43 -5.61
N LEU A 244 -12.44 14.04 -6.46
CA LEU A 244 -12.77 13.50 -7.77
C LEU A 244 -12.20 14.41 -8.87
N LYS A 245 -11.17 13.93 -9.55
CA LYS A 245 -10.57 14.58 -10.72
C LYS A 245 -10.86 13.74 -11.97
N GLY A 246 -11.13 14.41 -13.10
CA GLY A 246 -11.34 13.76 -14.39
C GLY A 246 -12.79 13.75 -14.82
N ASP A 247 -13.08 13.00 -15.90
CA ASP A 247 -14.33 13.13 -16.64
C ASP A 247 -15.18 11.86 -16.62
N TYR A 248 -16.48 12.03 -16.73
CA TYR A 248 -17.47 10.96 -16.95
C TYR A 248 -17.51 9.91 -15.81
N HIS A 249 -17.14 10.28 -14.59
CA HIS A 249 -17.31 9.40 -13.44
C HIS A 249 -18.78 9.26 -13.06
N LYS A 250 -19.15 8.06 -12.62
CA LYS A 250 -20.47 7.81 -12.02
C LYS A 250 -20.29 7.62 -10.53
N VAL A 251 -20.92 8.51 -9.76
CA VAL A 251 -20.85 8.50 -8.29
C VAL A 251 -22.27 8.54 -7.76
N TYR A 252 -22.66 7.55 -6.97
CA TYR A 252 -23.99 7.47 -6.38
C TYR A 252 -24.02 6.64 -5.09
N HIS A 253 -25.02 6.86 -4.25
CA HIS A 253 -25.17 6.22 -2.94
C HIS A 253 -23.90 6.33 -2.08
N VAL A 254 -23.39 7.53 -1.93
CA VAL A 254 -22.20 7.82 -1.15
C VAL A 254 -22.59 8.53 0.14
N ALA A 255 -22.02 8.10 1.25
CA ALA A 255 -22.08 8.82 2.52
C ALA A 255 -20.69 9.39 2.83
N ALA A 256 -20.54 10.70 2.73
CA ALA A 256 -19.33 11.41 3.08
C ALA A 256 -19.71 12.47 4.12
N TYR A 257 -19.16 12.37 5.33
CA TYR A 257 -19.49 13.29 6.42
C TYR A 257 -18.38 13.34 7.47
N ASP A 258 -18.40 14.39 8.29
CA ASP A 258 -17.41 14.63 9.34
C ASP A 258 -15.97 14.67 8.83
N ASN A 259 -15.79 15.07 7.59
CA ASN A 259 -14.45 15.26 7.01
C ASN A 259 -14.00 16.72 7.24
N ARG A 260 -12.71 16.92 7.51
CA ARG A 260 -12.18 18.20 8.02
C ARG A 260 -12.34 19.39 7.07
N ARG A 261 -12.20 19.18 5.77
CA ARG A 261 -12.25 20.25 4.77
C ARG A 261 -13.48 20.18 3.88
N TRP A 262 -13.65 19.06 3.19
CA TRP A 262 -14.76 18.85 2.29
C TRP A 262 -15.21 17.40 2.32
N ASP A 263 -16.49 17.17 2.31
CA ASP A 263 -17.05 15.84 2.17
C ASP A 263 -16.88 15.32 0.74
N VAL A 264 -17.17 16.17 -0.25
CA VAL A 264 -16.94 15.86 -1.67
C VAL A 264 -16.34 17.07 -2.37
N GLN A 265 -15.21 16.86 -3.04
CA GLN A 265 -14.53 17.87 -3.85
C GLN A 265 -14.45 17.41 -5.30
N LEU A 266 -14.99 18.20 -6.20
CA LEU A 266 -14.98 17.95 -7.65
C LEU A 266 -13.99 18.89 -8.34
N PHE A 267 -13.19 18.35 -9.24
CA PHE A 267 -12.26 19.10 -10.07
C PHE A 267 -12.57 18.92 -11.53
N ASP A 268 -12.63 20.00 -12.27
CA ASP A 268 -12.50 19.96 -13.72
C ASP A 268 -11.08 19.51 -14.05
N GLY A 269 -10.93 18.41 -14.78
CA GLY A 269 -9.62 17.84 -15.15
C GLY A 269 -8.70 18.78 -15.96
N LYS A 270 -9.13 19.99 -16.26
CA LYS A 270 -8.35 21.02 -16.98
C LYS A 270 -7.50 21.88 -16.06
N TYR A 271 -7.80 21.93 -14.77
CA TYR A 271 -7.13 22.85 -13.84
C TYR A 271 -6.41 22.08 -12.73
N ALA A 272 -5.14 22.40 -12.54
CA ALA A 272 -4.38 21.98 -11.36
C ALA A 272 -4.92 22.71 -10.13
N GLU A 273 -4.91 22.07 -8.97
CA GLU A 273 -5.18 22.77 -7.71
C GLU A 273 -4.21 23.93 -7.51
N PRO A 274 -4.67 25.08 -6.98
CA PRO A 274 -3.75 26.09 -6.49
C PRO A 274 -2.87 25.47 -5.40
N GLY A 275 -1.58 25.33 -5.63
CA GLY A 275 -0.62 24.68 -4.74
C GLY A 275 -0.08 23.32 -5.21
N GLU A 276 -0.65 22.68 -6.25
CA GLU A 276 -0.05 21.51 -6.91
C GLU A 276 0.94 21.88 -8.05
N LEU A 277 1.31 23.15 -8.13
CA LEU A 277 2.24 23.70 -9.14
C LEU A 277 3.70 23.67 -8.70
N ASN A 278 4.11 22.69 -7.90
CA ASN A 278 5.51 22.49 -7.54
C ASN A 278 6.07 21.21 -8.15
#